data_f8a527da3800021b6b0d1a56df94499b
#
_entry.id   f8a527da3800021b6b0d1a56df94499b
#
_cell.length_a   1.000
_cell.length_b   1.000
_cell.length_c   1.000
_cell.angle_alpha   90.00
_cell.angle_beta   90.00
_cell.angle_gamma   90.00
#
_symmetry.space_group_name_H-M   'P 1'
#
loop_
_entity.id
_entity.type
_entity.pdbx_description
1 polymer ?
#
loop_
_entity_poly.entity_id
_entity_poly.type
_entity_poly.pdbx_seq_one_letter_code
_entity_poly.pdbx_strand_id
1 'polypeptide(L)' 'PQYGGWCAYAMATKGEKVKVNPKTFELRNGKLYLFYDAYFDNTYEDWIEEEPEELVIKADKNWASIVNSSQ' A
#
# COMPACT_ATOMS: atom_id res chain seq x y z
N PRO A 1 -7.01 4.95 6.95
CA PRO A 1 -6.03 4.02 6.37
C PRO A 1 -4.76 4.72 5.91
N GLN A 2 -3.68 3.99 5.84
CA GLN A 2 -2.42 4.52 5.35
C GLN A 2 -2.55 4.92 3.87
N TYR A 3 -1.69 5.84 3.44
CA TYR A 3 -1.60 6.27 2.03
C TYR A 3 -2.93 6.77 1.46
N GLY A 4 -3.72 7.46 2.29
CA GLY A 4 -5.01 7.98 1.85
C GLY A 4 -6.01 6.92 1.40
N GLY A 5 -5.80 5.66 1.77
CA GLY A 5 -6.66 4.56 1.36
C GLY A 5 -6.28 3.90 0.04
N TRP A 6 -5.18 4.33 -0.59
CA TRP A 6 -4.68 3.69 -1.82
C TRP A 6 -3.94 2.40 -1.51
N CYS A 7 -3.75 1.57 -2.52
CA CYS A 7 -3.09 0.28 -2.38
C CYS A 7 -1.66 0.43 -1.83
N ALA A 8 -1.39 -0.19 -0.67
CA ALA A 8 -0.09 -0.10 -0.03
C ALA A 8 1.00 -0.74 -0.87
N TYR A 9 0.71 -1.87 -1.51
CA TYR A 9 1.70 -2.57 -2.35
C TYR A 9 2.08 -1.74 -3.58
N ALA A 10 1.09 -1.15 -4.26
CA ALA A 10 1.37 -0.29 -5.41
C ALA A 10 2.12 0.97 -4.98
N MET A 11 1.81 1.50 -3.80
CA MET A 11 2.53 2.64 -3.28
C MET A 11 4.00 2.30 -3.00
N ALA A 12 4.26 1.12 -2.44
CA ALA A 12 5.62 0.67 -2.15
C ALA A 12 6.43 0.38 -3.41
N THR A 13 5.83 -0.31 -4.39
CA THR A 13 6.56 -0.84 -5.55
C THR A 13 6.60 0.12 -6.72
N LYS A 14 5.57 0.94 -6.89
CA LYS A 14 5.44 1.82 -8.06
C LYS A 14 5.28 3.29 -7.69
N GLY A 15 4.97 3.60 -6.44
CA GLY A 15 4.67 4.96 -6.03
C GLY A 15 3.41 5.51 -6.70
N GLU A 16 2.44 4.65 -6.98
CA GLU A 16 1.21 5.00 -7.69
C GLU A 16 -0.02 4.83 -6.81
N LYS A 17 -1.03 5.65 -7.08
CA LYS A 17 -2.33 5.57 -6.43
C LYS A 17 -3.20 4.56 -7.17
N VAL A 18 -3.34 3.38 -6.59
CA VAL A 18 -4.16 2.29 -7.16
C VAL A 18 -5.32 2.04 -6.21
N LYS A 19 -6.53 1.94 -6.76
CA LYS A 19 -7.75 1.68 -5.97
C LYS A 19 -7.68 0.32 -5.30
N VAL A 20 -8.37 0.19 -4.19
CA VAL A 20 -8.31 -1.01 -3.35
C VAL A 20 -9.64 -1.76 -3.33
N ASN A 21 -9.57 -3.02 -2.88
CA ASN A 21 -10.73 -3.77 -2.43
C ASN A 21 -10.73 -3.70 -0.90
N PRO A 22 -11.69 -3.00 -0.28
CA PRO A 22 -11.67 -2.80 1.18
C PRO A 22 -11.85 -4.06 1.99
N LYS A 23 -12.19 -5.18 1.36
CA LYS A 23 -12.28 -6.48 2.04
C LYS A 23 -10.92 -7.09 2.31
N THR A 24 -9.88 -6.61 1.64
CA THR A 24 -8.52 -7.14 1.79
C THR A 24 -7.67 -6.08 2.49
N PHE A 25 -7.33 -6.33 3.74
CA PHE A 25 -6.60 -5.35 4.55
C PHE A 25 -5.65 -6.04 5.52
N GLU A 26 -4.72 -5.25 6.05
CA GLU A 26 -3.83 -5.68 7.13
C GLU A 26 -3.77 -4.60 8.19
N LEU A 27 -3.87 -5.01 9.44
CA LEU A 27 -3.56 -4.15 10.58
C LEU A 27 -2.15 -4.49 11.05
N ARG A 28 -1.27 -3.50 11.03
CA ARG A 28 0.12 -3.68 11.42
C ARG A 28 0.55 -2.48 12.26
N ASN A 29 0.97 -2.74 13.50
CA ASN A 29 1.38 -1.70 14.43
C ASN A 29 0.32 -0.60 14.59
N GLY A 30 -0.96 -0.99 14.65
CA GLY A 30 -2.07 -0.07 14.83
C GLY A 30 -2.45 0.74 13.58
N LYS A 31 -1.86 0.42 12.43
CA LYS A 31 -2.12 1.12 11.17
C LYS A 31 -2.83 0.22 10.19
N LEU A 32 -3.77 0.78 9.43
CA LEU A 32 -4.57 0.05 8.46
C LEU A 32 -3.99 0.21 7.06
N TYR A 33 -3.66 -0.91 6.44
CA TYR A 33 -3.16 -0.99 5.06
C TYR A 33 -4.18 -1.65 4.18
N LEU A 34 -4.50 -1.02 3.04
CA LEU A 34 -5.47 -1.54 2.09
C LEU A 34 -4.76 -1.97 0.81
N PHE A 35 -5.38 -2.88 0.06
CA PHE A 35 -4.74 -3.52 -1.08
C PHE A 35 -5.67 -3.64 -2.28
N TYR A 36 -5.10 -3.53 -3.48
CA TYR A 36 -5.77 -3.94 -4.71
C TYR A 36 -5.81 -5.47 -4.73
N ASP A 37 -7.00 -6.02 -4.91
CA ASP A 37 -7.21 -7.46 -4.93
C ASP A 37 -8.18 -7.77 -6.06
N ALA A 38 -7.69 -8.38 -7.12
CA ALA A 38 -8.47 -8.83 -8.25
C ALA A 38 -8.15 -10.30 -8.53
N TYR A 39 -8.97 -10.92 -9.35
CA TYR A 39 -8.82 -12.32 -9.67
C TYR A 39 -7.41 -12.71 -10.13
N PHE A 40 -6.76 -11.82 -10.88
CA PHE A 40 -5.44 -12.08 -11.46
C PHE A 40 -4.27 -11.51 -10.66
N ASP A 41 -4.55 -10.70 -9.64
CA ASP A 41 -3.49 -9.95 -8.98
C ASP A 41 -3.90 -9.65 -7.55
N ASN A 42 -3.41 -10.46 -6.63
CA ASN A 42 -3.67 -10.29 -5.22
C ASN A 42 -2.46 -9.62 -4.57
N THR A 43 -2.48 -8.30 -4.49
CA THR A 43 -1.35 -7.54 -3.95
C THR A 43 -1.16 -7.74 -2.46
N TYR A 44 -2.20 -8.17 -1.73
CA TYR A 44 -2.06 -8.52 -0.32
C TYR A 44 -1.13 -9.73 -0.15
N GLU A 45 -1.29 -10.76 -0.97
CA GLU A 45 -0.39 -11.92 -0.93
C GLU A 45 1.04 -11.53 -1.28
N ASP A 46 1.21 -10.69 -2.30
CA ASP A 46 2.52 -10.19 -2.68
C ASP A 46 3.17 -9.42 -1.53
N TRP A 47 2.38 -8.59 -0.85
CA TRP A 47 2.84 -7.80 0.30
C TRP A 47 3.36 -8.71 1.41
N ILE A 48 2.60 -9.74 1.77
CA ILE A 48 2.97 -10.66 2.84
C ILE A 48 4.25 -11.44 2.48
N GLU A 49 4.40 -11.82 1.22
CA GLU A 49 5.57 -12.61 0.77
C GLU A 49 6.83 -11.78 0.61
N GLU A 50 6.70 -10.49 0.31
CA GLU A 50 7.83 -9.62 -0.05
C GLU A 50 8.29 -8.72 1.10
N GLU A 51 8.22 -9.22 2.32
CA GLU A 51 8.70 -8.52 3.52
C GLU A 51 7.99 -7.18 3.77
N PRO A 52 6.81 -7.22 4.37
CA PRO A 52 5.99 -6.03 4.59
C PRO A 52 6.71 -4.88 5.31
N GLU A 53 7.63 -5.19 6.21
CA GLU A 53 8.34 -4.15 6.97
C GLU A 53 9.18 -3.26 6.06
N GLU A 54 9.81 -3.84 5.05
CA GLU A 54 10.56 -3.08 4.06
C GLU A 54 9.66 -2.35 3.09
N LEU A 55 8.55 -2.99 2.71
CA LEU A 55 7.56 -2.37 1.83
C LEU A 55 6.94 -1.13 2.48
N VAL A 56 6.69 -1.17 3.79
CA VAL A 56 6.17 -0.01 4.51
C VAL A 56 7.13 1.18 4.39
N ILE A 57 8.43 0.95 4.53
CA ILE A 57 9.43 2.01 4.40
C ILE A 57 9.36 2.65 3.02
N LYS A 58 9.28 1.84 1.99
CA LYS A 58 9.18 2.32 0.60
C LYS A 58 7.87 3.05 0.35
N ALA A 59 6.77 2.51 0.83
CA ALA A 59 5.46 3.13 0.67
C ALA A 59 5.39 4.48 1.39
N ASP A 60 5.91 4.55 2.60
CA ASP A 60 5.95 5.80 3.37
C ASP A 60 6.73 6.87 2.63
N LYS A 61 7.88 6.52 2.09
CA LYS A 61 8.71 7.44 1.33
C LYS A 61 8.00 7.93 0.07
N ASN A 62 7.40 7.03 -0.69
CA ASN A 62 6.70 7.37 -1.91
C ASN A 62 5.46 8.23 -1.62
N TRP A 63 4.73 7.90 -0.58
CA TRP A 63 3.56 8.67 -0.18
C TRP A 63 3.94 10.09 0.24
N ALA A 64 4.99 10.22 1.05
CA ALA A 64 5.48 11.54 1.46
C ALA A 64 5.87 12.40 0.26
N SER A 65 6.49 11.80 -0.74
CA SER A 65 6.85 12.48 -1.97
C SER A 65 5.62 12.99 -2.73
N ILE A 66 4.57 12.18 -2.81
CA ILE A 66 3.31 12.55 -3.48
C ILE A 66 2.65 13.71 -2.74
N VAL A 67 2.53 13.62 -1.41
CA VAL A 67 1.89 14.64 -0.60
C VAL A 67 2.66 15.96 -0.70
N ASN A 68 3.98 15.91 -0.64
CA ASN A 68 4.80 17.12 -0.71
C ASN A 68 4.78 17.77 -2.09
N SER A 69 4.69 16.97 -3.15
CA SER A 69 4.68 17.51 -4.52
C SER A 69 3.34 18.07 -4.95
N SER A 70 2.26 17.76 -4.22
CA SER A 70 0.92 18.26 -4.53
C SER A 70 0.64 19.62 -3.90
N GLN A 71 1.63 20.23 -3.26
CA GLN A 71 1.53 21.57 -2.69
C GLN A 71 2.15 22.64 -3.64
#